data_51726db1cc4c45b744ab5e9ee8c7f76d
#
_entry.id   51726db1cc4c45b744ab5e9ee8c7f76d
#
_cell.length_a   1.000
_cell.length_b   1.000
_cell.length_c   1.000
_cell.angle_alpha   90.00
_cell.angle_beta   90.00
_cell.angle_gamma   90.00
#
_symmetry.space_group_name_H-M   'P 1'
#
loop_
_entity.id
_entity.type
_entity.pdbx_description
1 polymer ?
#
loop_
_entity_poly.entity_id
_entity_poly.type
_entity_poly.pdbx_seq_one_letter_code
_entity_poly.pdbx_strand_id
1 'polypeptide(L)'
;MKKDTVKKTTSTKKKAIEEKTTEVVEEVIESTPAEIAAEKLKEIHGDVFITTVAGVQVVWRKLKRSEYKEAMSIKFDENEDINYFERQDFMAKKVILYPENVDSLLEDYAGISDIIATETMVKTGFGIANTKAVK
;
A
#
# COMPACT_ATOMS: atom_id res chain seq x y z
N MET A 1 41.80 26.75 15.06
CA MET A 1 41.29 26.80 15.03
C MET A 1 40.46 26.41 14.83
N LYS A 2 40.32 25.61 14.50
CA LYS A 2 39.77 25.30 14.37
C LYS A 2 38.92 24.79 14.29
N LYS A 3 39.39 24.76 14.26
CA LYS A 3 38.83 24.42 14.28
C LYS A 3 37.91 23.94 14.18
N ASP A 4 38.89 24.26 14.48
CA ASP A 4 38.23 24.03 14.47
C ASP A 4 37.36 23.47 14.38
N THR A 5 37.93 23.50 14.45
CA THR A 5 37.34 23.25 14.40
C THR A 5 36.43 22.57 14.39
N VAL A 6 37.38 22.83 14.75
CA VAL A 6 36.78 22.52 14.71
C VAL A 6 35.95 21.82 14.73
N LYS A 7 35.77 21.35 14.29
CA LYS A 7 35.36 21.01 14.28
C LYS A 7 34.40 20.39 14.27
N LYS A 8 34.81 20.26 14.30
CA LYS A 8 34.31 20.06 14.27
C LYS A 8 33.33 19.47 14.22
N THR A 9 34.39 19.73 14.64
CA THR A 9 33.85 19.65 14.51
C THR A 9 33.04 18.92 14.54
N THR A 10 33.73 18.84 14.88
CA THR A 10 33.33 18.58 14.79
C THR A 10 32.57 17.80 15.05
N SER A 11 33.10 17.48 15.17
CA SER A 11 32.72 17.24 15.18
C SER A 11 31.94 16.60 15.61
N THR A 12 32.30 16.31 15.44
CA THR A 12 31.86 16.12 15.53
C THR A 12 31.18 15.36 15.91
N LYS A 13 31.58 14.99 15.71
CA LYS A 13 31.28 14.78 15.73
C LYS A 13 30.56 13.90 15.81
N LYS A 14 31.21 13.61 16.06
CA LYS A 14 30.99 13.31 15.92
C LYS A 14 30.09 12.64 16.16
N LYS A 15 30.52 12.28 16.35
CA LYS A 15 30.05 12.17 16.33
C LYS A 15 29.08 11.74 16.49
N ALA A 16 30.20 11.43 16.89
CA ALA A 16 29.53 11.60 16.76
C ALA A 16 28.88 11.11 16.80
N ILE A 17 29.31 10.67 17.04
CA ILE A 17 28.79 10.66 16.74
C ILE A 17 28.15 9.97 16.80
N GLU A 18 28.56 9.58 16.76
CA GLU A 18 28.14 9.47 16.41
C GLU A 18 27.21 9.20 16.46
N GLU A 19 27.60 8.81 16.75
CA GLU A 19 26.92 9.01 16.55
C GLU A 19 26.01 8.98 16.32
N LYS A 20 26.35 8.57 16.54
CA LYS A 20 25.55 8.91 16.15
C LYS A 20 24.71 8.82 15.65
N THR A 21 25.45 8.42 15.88
CA THR A 21 24.70 8.68 15.21
C THR A 21 23.86 8.50 14.80
N THR A 22 24.03 8.22 15.03
CA THR A 22 23.21 8.38 14.39
C THR A 22 22.32 8.82 14.17
N GLU A 23 22.48 9.01 14.13
CA GLU A 23 21.72 9.61 13.64
C GLU A 23 20.98 9.86 13.11
N VAL A 24 21.32 9.90 13.47
CA VAL A 24 20.64 10.23 12.70
C VAL A 24 19.99 10.51 12.19
N VAL A 25 20.18 10.39 12.41
CA VAL A 25 19.58 10.61 11.73
C VAL A 25 18.60 10.54 11.59
N GLU A 26 18.55 10.68 11.70
CA GLU A 26 17.68 10.79 11.48
C GLU A 26 16.81 11.09 11.04
N GLU A 27 17.14 10.98 11.14
CA GLU A 27 16.54 11.51 10.44
C GLU A 27 15.29 12.01 9.91
N VAL A 28 15.75 12.57 9.48
CA VAL A 28 14.40 12.94 9.07
C VAL A 28 14.01 12.14 7.84
N ILE A 29 13.07 11.21 8.02
CA ILE A 29 12.55 10.43 6.92
C ILE A 29 11.38 11.20 6.36
N GLU A 30 11.51 11.67 5.13
CA GLU A 30 10.43 12.38 4.48
C GLU A 30 9.35 11.40 4.06
N SER A 31 8.10 11.80 4.25
CA SER A 31 6.97 10.99 3.80
C SER A 31 6.93 10.93 2.28
N THR A 32 6.62 9.76 1.75
CA THR A 32 6.45 9.59 0.32
C THR A 32 5.12 10.22 -0.12
N PRO A 33 4.96 10.52 -1.42
CA PRO A 33 3.66 11.01 -1.91
C PRO A 33 2.50 10.08 -1.56
N ALA A 34 2.73 8.78 -1.58
CA ALA A 34 1.67 7.82 -1.22
C ALA A 34 1.31 7.94 0.25
N GLU A 35 2.30 8.11 1.13
CA GLU A 35 2.04 8.27 2.55
C GLU A 35 1.27 9.54 2.85
N ILE A 36 1.61 10.63 2.16
CA ILE A 36 0.89 11.89 2.31
C ILE A 36 -0.56 11.73 1.85
N ALA A 37 -0.76 11.06 0.70
CA ALA A 37 -2.10 10.79 0.20
C ALA A 37 -2.88 9.93 1.17
N ALA A 38 -2.24 8.91 1.74
CA ALA A 38 -2.90 7.99 2.67
C ALA A 38 -3.42 8.71 3.90
N GLU A 39 -2.68 9.68 4.43
CA GLU A 39 -3.13 10.44 5.59
C GLU A 39 -4.45 11.14 5.31
N LYS A 40 -4.55 11.77 4.14
CA LYS A 40 -5.78 12.48 3.76
C LYS A 40 -6.92 11.52 3.47
N LEU A 41 -6.61 10.42 2.78
CA LEU A 41 -7.62 9.44 2.39
C LEU A 41 -8.19 8.70 3.59
N LYS A 42 -7.37 8.52 4.61
CA LYS A 42 -7.82 7.87 5.84
C LYS A 42 -8.96 8.62 6.49
N GLU A 43 -8.94 9.95 6.42
CA GLU A 43 -10.01 10.75 7.02
C GLU A 43 -11.34 10.56 6.29
N ILE A 44 -11.27 10.24 5.00
CA ILE A 44 -12.47 10.06 4.19
C ILE A 44 -12.97 8.62 4.22
N HIS A 45 -12.05 7.67 4.15
CA HIS A 45 -12.39 6.26 3.90
C HIS A 45 -12.19 5.35 5.11
N GLY A 46 -11.61 5.86 6.21
CA GLY A 46 -11.24 5.01 7.34
C GLY A 46 -9.93 4.30 7.06
N ASP A 47 -9.87 3.03 7.39
CA ASP A 47 -8.62 2.28 7.23
C ASP A 47 -8.18 2.24 5.78
N VAL A 48 -6.94 2.67 5.54
CA VAL A 48 -6.32 2.56 4.23
C VAL A 48 -4.98 1.86 4.40
N PHE A 49 -4.49 1.29 3.32
CA PHE A 49 -3.28 0.47 3.32
C PHE A 49 -2.39 0.90 2.16
N ILE A 50 -1.10 0.67 2.31
CA ILE A 50 -0.14 0.95 1.24
C ILE A 50 0.56 -0.36 0.87
N THR A 51 0.54 -0.69 -0.40
CA THR A 51 1.27 -1.84 -0.92
C THR A 51 2.24 -1.34 -1.98
N THR A 52 3.47 -1.81 -1.92
CA THR A 52 4.47 -1.47 -2.91
C THR A 52 4.61 -2.63 -3.89
N VAL A 53 4.38 -2.34 -5.17
CA VAL A 53 4.47 -3.33 -6.24
C VAL A 53 5.42 -2.79 -7.29
N ALA A 54 6.50 -3.51 -7.55
CA ALA A 54 7.51 -3.10 -8.53
C ALA A 54 7.98 -1.66 -8.30
N GLY A 55 8.15 -1.29 -7.03
CA GLY A 55 8.61 0.05 -6.66
C GLY A 55 7.53 1.11 -6.67
N VAL A 56 6.32 0.77 -7.05
CA VAL A 56 5.19 1.72 -7.08
C VAL A 56 4.35 1.54 -5.83
N GLN A 57 4.09 2.62 -5.13
CA GLN A 57 3.27 2.59 -3.93
C GLN A 57 1.80 2.85 -4.28
N VAL A 58 0.95 1.96 -3.82
CA VAL A 58 -0.49 2.01 -4.10
C VAL A 58 -1.23 2.11 -2.78
N VAL A 59 -2.11 3.10 -2.66
CA VAL A 59 -2.96 3.26 -1.47
C VAL A 59 -4.33 2.70 -1.81
N TRP A 60 -4.85 1.84 -0.93
CA TRP A 60 -6.13 1.18 -1.19
C TRP A 60 -6.89 0.99 0.12
N ARG A 61 -8.19 0.73 -0.01
CA ARG A 61 -9.08 0.49 1.12
C ARG A 61 -9.66 -0.90 1.05
N LYS A 62 -10.34 -1.31 2.12
CA LYS A 62 -11.00 -2.61 2.13
C LYS A 62 -12.15 -2.64 1.13
N LEU A 63 -12.33 -3.80 0.53
CA LEU A 63 -13.47 -4.06 -0.35
C LEU A 63 -14.73 -4.16 0.49
N LYS A 64 -15.82 -3.54 0.01
CA LYS A 64 -17.11 -3.64 0.68
C LYS A 64 -17.84 -4.88 0.19
N ARG A 65 -18.75 -5.40 1.05
CA ARG A 65 -19.53 -6.58 0.67
C ARG A 65 -20.30 -6.36 -0.62
N SER A 66 -20.90 -5.18 -0.78
CA SER A 66 -21.65 -4.88 -1.99
C SER A 66 -20.77 -4.91 -3.23
N GLU A 67 -19.53 -4.45 -3.09
CA GLU A 67 -18.57 -4.44 -4.19
C GLU A 67 -18.12 -5.87 -4.52
N TYR A 68 -17.93 -6.69 -3.49
CA TYR A 68 -17.62 -8.09 -3.70
C TYR A 68 -18.74 -8.80 -4.47
N LYS A 69 -19.98 -8.52 -4.09
CA LYS A 69 -21.14 -9.12 -4.77
C LYS A 69 -21.17 -8.69 -6.23
N GLU A 70 -20.88 -7.43 -6.50
CA GLU A 70 -20.82 -6.96 -7.89
C GLU A 70 -19.73 -7.68 -8.67
N ALA A 71 -18.56 -7.86 -8.04
CA ALA A 71 -17.47 -8.57 -8.71
C ALA A 71 -17.87 -10.00 -9.05
N MET A 72 -18.56 -10.67 -8.13
CA MET A 72 -18.98 -12.05 -8.36
C MET A 72 -20.09 -12.15 -9.38
N SER A 73 -20.78 -11.04 -9.67
CA SER A 73 -21.82 -11.05 -10.70
C SER A 73 -21.26 -10.89 -12.10
N ILE A 74 -19.96 -10.65 -12.24
CA ILE A 74 -19.33 -10.58 -13.55
C ILE A 74 -19.41 -11.97 -14.19
N LYS A 75 -19.97 -12.00 -15.39
CA LYS A 75 -20.36 -13.25 -16.02
C LYS A 75 -19.16 -14.06 -16.49
N PHE A 76 -19.44 -15.30 -16.82
CA PHE A 76 -18.47 -16.18 -17.45
C PHE A 76 -18.13 -15.66 -18.83
N ASP A 77 -16.95 -16.03 -19.31
CA ASP A 77 -16.56 -15.69 -20.66
C ASP A 77 -17.32 -16.58 -21.67
N GLU A 78 -17.00 -16.42 -22.95
CA GLU A 78 -17.72 -17.16 -23.99
C GLU A 78 -17.47 -18.67 -23.95
N ASN A 79 -16.44 -19.08 -23.21
CA ASN A 79 -16.17 -20.52 -23.00
C ASN A 79 -16.80 -21.02 -21.72
N GLU A 80 -17.61 -20.19 -21.07
CA GLU A 80 -18.27 -20.47 -19.79
C GLU A 80 -17.30 -20.66 -18.64
N ASP A 81 -16.09 -20.12 -18.79
CA ASP A 81 -15.12 -20.06 -17.68
C ASP A 81 -15.31 -18.78 -16.91
N ILE A 82 -15.03 -18.84 -15.60
CA ILE A 82 -15.11 -17.65 -14.75
C ILE A 82 -14.09 -16.63 -15.24
N ASN A 83 -14.56 -15.41 -15.44
CA ASN A 83 -13.69 -14.35 -15.90
C ASN A 83 -12.94 -13.75 -14.71
N TYR A 84 -11.92 -14.46 -14.24
CA TYR A 84 -11.13 -14.04 -13.08
C TYR A 84 -10.46 -12.70 -13.30
N PHE A 85 -9.95 -12.48 -14.49
CA PHE A 85 -9.26 -11.23 -14.77
C PHE A 85 -10.19 -10.03 -14.60
N GLU A 86 -11.39 -10.12 -15.16
CA GLU A 86 -12.34 -9.03 -15.04
C GLU A 86 -12.77 -8.79 -13.59
N ARG A 87 -12.92 -9.86 -12.83
CA ARG A 87 -13.28 -9.76 -11.42
C ARG A 87 -12.18 -9.06 -10.62
N GLN A 88 -10.95 -9.48 -10.84
CA GLN A 88 -9.81 -8.87 -10.13
C GLN A 88 -9.66 -7.41 -10.51
N ASP A 89 -9.78 -7.12 -11.80
CA ASP A 89 -9.68 -5.75 -12.29
C ASP A 89 -10.74 -4.86 -11.68
N PHE A 90 -11.97 -5.38 -11.63
CA PHE A 90 -13.09 -4.65 -11.03
C PHE A 90 -12.80 -4.32 -9.56
N MET A 91 -12.37 -5.33 -8.80
CA MET A 91 -12.11 -5.13 -7.37
C MET A 91 -10.97 -4.14 -7.15
N ALA A 92 -9.90 -4.27 -7.91
CA ALA A 92 -8.77 -3.35 -7.78
C ALA A 92 -9.19 -1.92 -8.08
N LYS A 93 -9.96 -1.72 -9.14
CA LYS A 93 -10.42 -0.38 -9.50
C LYS A 93 -11.33 0.22 -8.45
N LYS A 94 -12.06 -0.60 -7.72
CA LYS A 94 -12.94 -0.09 -6.66
C LYS A 94 -12.16 0.35 -5.42
N VAL A 95 -11.08 -0.34 -5.08
CA VAL A 95 -10.40 -0.09 -3.82
C VAL A 95 -9.15 0.77 -3.93
N ILE A 96 -8.54 0.89 -5.11
CA ILE A 96 -7.34 1.71 -5.25
C ILE A 96 -7.72 3.18 -5.21
N LEU A 97 -7.10 3.90 -4.27
CA LEU A 97 -7.38 5.31 -4.04
C LEU A 97 -6.26 6.21 -4.56
N TYR A 98 -5.06 5.68 -4.65
CA TYR A 98 -3.90 6.44 -5.11
C TYR A 98 -2.93 5.48 -5.79
N PRO A 99 -2.36 5.81 -6.94
CA PRO A 99 -2.56 7.06 -7.73
C PRO A 99 -3.99 7.18 -8.25
N GLU A 100 -4.39 8.40 -8.61
CA GLU A 100 -5.78 8.65 -9.01
C GLU A 100 -6.13 8.03 -10.35
N ASN A 101 -5.19 8.05 -11.28
CA ASN A 101 -5.44 7.47 -12.61
C ASN A 101 -5.17 5.96 -12.55
N VAL A 102 -6.15 5.22 -12.04
CA VAL A 102 -6.01 3.78 -11.84
C VAL A 102 -5.87 3.04 -13.16
N ASP A 103 -6.60 3.48 -14.18
CA ASP A 103 -6.53 2.80 -15.48
C ASP A 103 -5.12 2.84 -16.06
N SER A 104 -4.47 3.99 -15.96
CA SER A 104 -3.09 4.14 -16.43
C SER A 104 -2.13 3.28 -15.60
N LEU A 105 -2.36 3.25 -14.29
CA LEU A 105 -1.56 2.43 -13.39
C LEU A 105 -1.63 0.95 -13.77
N LEU A 106 -2.84 0.46 -13.99
CA LEU A 106 -3.03 -0.96 -14.31
C LEU A 106 -2.52 -1.32 -15.69
N GLU A 107 -2.56 -0.36 -16.61
CA GLU A 107 -2.01 -0.57 -17.94
C GLU A 107 -0.48 -0.74 -17.88
N ASP A 108 0.18 0.08 -17.05
CA ASP A 108 1.63 0.05 -16.95
C ASP A 108 2.14 -1.09 -16.08
N TYR A 109 1.33 -1.55 -15.12
CA TYR A 109 1.74 -2.58 -14.15
C TYR A 109 0.63 -3.62 -14.04
N ALA A 110 0.64 -4.54 -14.99
CA ALA A 110 -0.45 -5.50 -15.15
C ALA A 110 -0.72 -6.36 -13.91
N GLY A 111 0.31 -6.59 -13.10
CA GLY A 111 0.15 -7.43 -11.92
C GLY A 111 -0.52 -6.77 -10.72
N ILE A 112 -0.71 -5.45 -10.77
CA ILE A 112 -1.24 -4.73 -9.61
C ILE A 112 -2.69 -5.14 -9.32
N SER A 113 -3.51 -5.32 -10.34
CA SER A 113 -4.91 -5.69 -10.09
C SER A 113 -5.02 -7.02 -9.36
N ASP A 114 -4.21 -8.01 -9.74
CA ASP A 114 -4.21 -9.29 -9.05
C ASP A 114 -3.75 -9.15 -7.60
N ILE A 115 -2.67 -8.44 -7.39
CA ILE A 115 -2.09 -8.28 -6.06
C ILE A 115 -3.04 -7.51 -5.14
N ILE A 116 -3.58 -6.39 -5.59
CA ILE A 116 -4.46 -5.57 -4.76
C ILE A 116 -5.79 -6.26 -4.51
N ALA A 117 -6.35 -6.94 -5.51
CA ALA A 117 -7.59 -7.70 -5.31
C ALA A 117 -7.39 -8.77 -4.22
N THR A 118 -6.25 -9.48 -4.27
CA THR A 118 -5.93 -10.48 -3.27
C THR A 118 -5.75 -9.86 -1.89
N GLU A 119 -5.00 -8.76 -1.82
CA GLU A 119 -4.73 -8.11 -0.54
C GLU A 119 -6.01 -7.59 0.12
N THR A 120 -6.89 -6.97 -0.65
CA THR A 120 -8.11 -6.44 -0.07
C THR A 120 -9.06 -7.56 0.34
N MET A 121 -9.07 -8.68 -0.38
CA MET A 121 -9.88 -9.82 0.04
C MET A 121 -9.37 -10.41 1.35
N VAL A 122 -8.04 -10.54 1.49
CA VAL A 122 -7.46 -11.03 2.74
C VAL A 122 -7.82 -10.10 3.90
N LYS A 123 -7.74 -8.80 3.70
CA LYS A 123 -8.06 -7.83 4.75
C LYS A 123 -9.54 -7.84 5.13
N THR A 124 -10.40 -8.31 4.25
CA THR A 124 -11.83 -8.40 4.55
C THR A 124 -12.25 -9.78 5.05
N GLY A 125 -11.30 -10.68 5.27
CA GLY A 125 -11.54 -11.94 5.95
C GLY A 125 -11.50 -13.20 5.08
N PHE A 126 -11.25 -13.07 3.80
CA PHE A 126 -11.20 -14.25 2.95
C PHE A 126 -9.94 -15.06 3.24
N GLY A 127 -10.16 -16.34 3.53
CA GLY A 127 -9.05 -17.25 3.80
C GLY A 127 -8.44 -17.14 5.17
N ILE A 128 -9.00 -16.28 6.04
CA ILE A 128 -8.48 -16.10 7.40
C ILE A 128 -9.57 -16.48 8.39
N ALA A 129 -9.36 -17.58 9.09
CA ALA A 129 -10.33 -18.03 10.08
C ALA A 129 -9.61 -18.79 11.19
N ASN A 130 -10.14 -18.66 12.39
CA ASN A 130 -9.66 -19.43 13.54
C ASN A 130 -10.90 -19.95 14.24
N THR A 131 -11.18 -21.25 14.03
CA THR A 131 -12.39 -21.85 14.51
C THR A 131 -12.07 -22.76 15.70
N LYS A 132 -12.85 -22.63 16.75
CA LYS A 132 -12.67 -23.39 17.96
C LYS A 132 -13.93 -24.16 18.27
N ALA A 133 -13.77 -25.45 18.56
CA ALA A 133 -14.91 -26.25 18.97
C ALA A 133 -15.38 -25.85 20.37
N VAL A 134 -16.67 -25.80 20.56
CA VAL A 134 -17.27 -25.47 21.84
C VAL A 134 -17.70 -26.78 22.51
N LYS A 135 -17.31 -26.93 23.78
CA LYS A 135 -17.64 -28.13 24.54
C LYS A 135 -18.83 -27.90 25.46
#